data_e2d33fd61645edab1de9726137698126
#
_entry.id   e2d33fd61645edab1de9726137698126
#
_cell.length_a   1.000
_cell.length_b   1.000
_cell.length_c   1.000
_cell.angle_alpha   90.00
_cell.angle_beta   90.00
_cell.angle_gamma   90.00
#
_symmetry.space_group_name_H-M   'P 1'
#
loop_
_entity.id
_entity.type
_entity.pdbx_description
1 polymer ?
#
loop_
_entity_poly.entity_id
_entity_poly.type
_entity_poly.pdbx_seq_one_letter_code
_entity_poly.pdbx_strand_id
1 'polypeptide(L)'
;MALFIVRHRHEAERCPAIDPYMGATLLNYLSRPNVRQHGITIQGEAVVQGEHTLYMIIESSDEDRVRAFMAPFAQAGTVDVFPASTCARVVASGGCAASMPVVDQPIPALDPEEACQDAIDAGLVVHRAHPLNCETSIAALIGGVVMPNAHFYVRNHFQLPKLEPSTWRLHIGGLVERPSSLSLRELGQMRSETRVVTLECAGNGRSQLDPPVAGEKWNLGAVSTAEWTGVPLVEVLDRVGIRPEAREVLFRGADGGTLPGQTGTSRFERSLELDDARSSEAFLAYAMNGEPLPIQHGYPLRLIVPGWYAVTSVKWLTEIEVIGQAFRGHFQTDSYFYEWQRDDQVVREPVTLQRVRALITEPNAGAEVDRGDVAIRGVAWSGEAAIARVEVSVGGGAWQGARLVGERKRHCWQWWELLTRIEQAGTIGLRARATDLAGRTQPDSPAWNRLGYGNNAVQEVQVHVR
;
A
#
# COMPACT_ATOMS: atom_id res chain seq x y z
N MET A 1 8.06 9.74 -3.65
CA MET A 1 8.12 10.34 -5.00
C MET A 1 9.51 10.08 -5.57
N ALA A 2 9.61 9.76 -6.86
CA ALA A 2 10.90 9.57 -7.53
C ALA A 2 11.49 10.93 -7.89
N LEU A 3 12.82 11.00 -7.93
CA LEU A 3 13.55 12.21 -8.32
C LEU A 3 13.99 12.07 -9.78
N PHE A 4 13.85 13.15 -10.53
CA PHE A 4 14.26 13.23 -11.94
C PHE A 4 15.10 14.47 -12.17
N ILE A 5 16.11 14.34 -13.02
CA ILE A 5 16.79 15.50 -13.61
C ILE A 5 16.24 15.70 -15.02
N VAL A 6 15.76 16.89 -15.29
CA VAL A 6 15.31 17.30 -16.62
C VAL A 6 16.34 18.23 -17.21
N ARG A 7 16.72 17.98 -18.45
CA ARG A 7 17.52 18.88 -19.27
C ARG A 7 16.67 19.31 -20.48
N HIS A 8 16.42 20.60 -20.62
CA HIS A 8 15.83 21.19 -21.81
C HIS A 8 16.84 22.07 -22.51
N ARG A 9 17.07 21.85 -23.78
CA ARG A 9 17.97 22.66 -24.62
C ARG A 9 17.22 23.14 -25.85
N HIS A 10 17.39 24.45 -26.18
CA HIS A 10 16.79 25.08 -27.34
C HIS A 10 17.83 25.91 -28.10
N GLU A 11 17.54 26.20 -29.36
CA GLU A 11 18.35 27.10 -30.17
C GLU A 11 18.25 28.57 -29.68
N ALA A 12 19.30 29.37 -29.91
CA ALA A 12 19.37 30.73 -29.40
C ALA A 12 18.17 31.58 -29.83
N GLU A 13 17.73 31.42 -31.09
CA GLU A 13 16.61 32.16 -31.68
C GLU A 13 15.24 31.79 -31.05
N ARG A 14 15.16 30.68 -30.38
CA ARG A 14 13.95 30.19 -29.69
C ARG A 14 13.99 30.41 -28.19
N CYS A 15 14.96 31.17 -27.68
CA CYS A 15 15.10 31.41 -26.25
C CYS A 15 13.92 32.25 -25.71
N PRO A 16 13.15 31.74 -24.76
CA PRO A 16 12.01 32.47 -24.19
C PRO A 16 12.41 33.76 -23.48
N ALA A 17 13.67 33.88 -23.05
CA ALA A 17 14.16 35.07 -22.37
C ALA A 17 14.37 36.30 -23.30
N ILE A 18 14.36 36.12 -24.64
CA ILE A 18 14.51 37.21 -25.61
C ILE A 18 13.23 38.06 -25.67
N ASP A 19 12.07 37.44 -25.48
CA ASP A 19 10.77 38.09 -25.46
C ASP A 19 10.23 38.20 -24.04
N PRO A 20 9.98 39.40 -23.50
CA PRO A 20 9.45 39.58 -22.13
C PRO A 20 8.13 38.85 -21.87
N TYR A 21 7.25 38.71 -22.88
CA TYR A 21 5.98 38.03 -22.76
C TYR A 21 6.18 36.51 -22.65
N MET A 22 7.05 35.94 -23.47
CA MET A 22 7.43 34.53 -23.42
C MET A 22 8.15 34.21 -22.13
N GLY A 23 9.03 35.08 -21.66
CA GLY A 23 9.71 34.93 -20.36
C GLY A 23 8.73 34.90 -19.18
N ALA A 24 7.76 35.83 -19.16
CA ALA A 24 6.71 35.86 -18.14
C ALA A 24 5.83 34.60 -18.18
N THR A 25 5.50 34.12 -19.38
CA THR A 25 4.73 32.87 -19.58
C THR A 25 5.49 31.68 -19.04
N LEU A 26 6.79 31.55 -19.31
CA LEU A 26 7.65 30.50 -18.78
C LEU A 26 7.68 30.52 -17.25
N LEU A 27 7.91 31.68 -16.63
CA LEU A 27 7.96 31.84 -15.18
C LEU A 27 6.61 31.48 -14.53
N ASN A 28 5.50 31.86 -15.16
CA ASN A 28 4.18 31.46 -14.68
C ASN A 28 3.94 29.95 -14.80
N TYR A 29 4.40 29.34 -15.89
CA TYR A 29 4.31 27.88 -16.08
C TYR A 29 5.09 27.11 -15.02
N LEU A 30 6.28 27.57 -14.66
CA LEU A 30 7.13 26.99 -13.62
C LEU A 30 6.72 27.39 -12.19
N SER A 31 5.70 28.23 -12.03
CA SER A 31 5.25 28.66 -10.70
C SER A 31 4.73 27.49 -9.86
N ARG A 32 4.98 27.54 -8.53
CA ARG A 32 4.56 26.48 -7.60
C ARG A 32 3.08 26.09 -7.71
N PRO A 33 2.11 27.02 -7.86
CA PRO A 33 0.70 26.64 -8.02
C PRO A 33 0.46 25.81 -9.29
N ASN A 34 1.04 26.18 -10.42
CA ASN A 34 0.86 25.48 -11.68
C ASN A 34 1.54 24.10 -11.66
N VAL A 35 2.77 24.04 -11.19
CA VAL A 35 3.54 22.79 -11.07
C VAL A 35 2.80 21.73 -10.23
N ARG A 36 2.21 22.15 -9.11
CA ARG A 36 1.41 21.26 -8.24
C ARG A 36 0.18 20.67 -8.93
N GLN A 37 -0.46 21.43 -9.85
CA GLN A 37 -1.61 20.92 -10.61
C GLN A 37 -1.23 19.74 -11.53
N HIS A 38 0.04 19.66 -11.94
CA HIS A 38 0.58 18.53 -12.69
C HIS A 38 1.06 17.36 -11.81
N GLY A 39 0.90 17.47 -10.49
CA GLY A 39 1.32 16.43 -9.55
C GLY A 39 2.83 16.26 -9.42
N ILE A 40 3.60 17.34 -9.66
CA ILE A 40 5.05 17.37 -9.53
C ILE A 40 5.51 18.47 -8.58
N THR A 41 6.76 18.37 -8.11
CA THR A 41 7.42 19.42 -7.33
C THR A 41 8.79 19.73 -7.93
N ILE A 42 9.08 20.98 -8.23
CA ILE A 42 10.42 21.42 -8.65
C ILE A 42 11.22 21.74 -7.38
N GLN A 43 12.28 20.97 -7.14
CA GLN A 43 13.20 21.14 -6.02
C GLN A 43 14.28 22.19 -6.31
N GLY A 44 14.61 22.37 -7.57
CA GLY A 44 15.57 23.35 -8.02
C GLY A 44 15.61 23.49 -9.53
N GLU A 45 16.00 24.67 -10.00
CA GLU A 45 16.18 24.96 -11.41
C GLU A 45 17.44 25.81 -11.62
N ALA A 46 18.08 25.65 -12.76
CA ALA A 46 19.23 26.45 -13.16
C ALA A 46 19.33 26.52 -14.68
N VAL A 47 19.71 27.68 -15.19
CA VAL A 47 19.99 27.91 -16.61
C VAL A 47 21.49 28.10 -16.82
N VAL A 48 22.08 27.32 -17.73
CA VAL A 48 23.46 27.52 -18.15
C VAL A 48 23.47 28.65 -19.20
N GLN A 49 23.94 29.81 -18.79
CA GLN A 49 24.02 30.99 -19.67
C GLN A 49 24.94 30.71 -20.86
N GLY A 50 24.50 31.09 -22.06
CA GLY A 50 25.25 30.88 -23.30
C GLY A 50 25.08 29.49 -23.92
N GLU A 51 24.58 28.49 -23.18
CA GLU A 51 24.28 27.17 -23.72
C GLU A 51 22.79 26.94 -24.01
N HIS A 52 21.94 27.93 -23.68
CA HIS A 52 20.47 27.82 -23.82
C HIS A 52 19.90 26.53 -23.25
N THR A 53 20.43 26.12 -22.08
CA THR A 53 20.10 24.85 -21.44
C THR A 53 19.53 25.11 -20.05
N LEU A 54 18.31 24.63 -19.81
CA LEU A 54 17.64 24.62 -18.51
C LEU A 54 17.76 23.23 -17.87
N TYR A 55 18.22 23.20 -16.65
CA TYR A 55 18.20 22.01 -15.79
C TYR A 55 17.16 22.20 -14.69
N MET A 56 16.42 21.14 -14.41
CA MET A 56 15.48 21.08 -13.27
C MET A 56 15.65 19.79 -12.50
N ILE A 57 15.48 19.87 -11.17
CA ILE A 57 15.36 18.73 -10.29
C ILE A 57 13.89 18.63 -9.91
N ILE A 58 13.23 17.54 -10.35
CA ILE A 58 11.78 17.35 -10.23
C ILE A 58 11.48 16.10 -9.41
N GLU A 59 10.60 16.22 -8.42
CA GLU A 59 9.96 15.08 -7.77
C GLU A 59 8.60 14.80 -8.40
N SER A 60 8.36 13.51 -8.73
CA SER A 60 7.10 13.02 -9.30
C SER A 60 6.81 11.59 -8.87
N SER A 61 5.57 11.16 -9.02
CA SER A 61 5.20 9.74 -8.84
C SER A 61 5.78 8.85 -9.94
N ASP A 62 5.93 9.39 -11.17
CA ASP A 62 6.37 8.65 -12.34
C ASP A 62 7.01 9.59 -13.40
N GLU A 63 7.74 8.99 -14.33
CA GLU A 63 8.42 9.69 -15.42
C GLU A 63 7.43 10.26 -16.44
N ASP A 64 6.32 9.59 -16.69
CA ASP A 64 5.34 10.02 -17.71
C ASP A 64 4.71 11.37 -17.35
N ARG A 65 4.48 11.63 -16.06
CA ARG A 65 4.03 12.94 -15.57
C ARG A 65 5.06 14.04 -15.82
N VAL A 66 6.33 13.73 -15.60
CA VAL A 66 7.41 14.68 -15.88
C VAL A 66 7.47 14.98 -17.37
N ARG A 67 7.37 13.97 -18.23
CA ARG A 67 7.34 14.14 -19.69
C ARG A 67 6.10 14.92 -20.15
N ALA A 68 4.94 14.64 -19.59
CA ALA A 68 3.71 15.39 -19.87
C ALA A 68 3.81 16.86 -19.48
N PHE A 69 4.39 17.17 -18.30
CA PHE A 69 4.67 18.53 -17.88
C PHE A 69 5.66 19.23 -18.81
N MET A 70 6.66 18.51 -19.32
CA MET A 70 7.67 19.07 -20.23
C MET A 70 7.23 19.14 -21.70
N ALA A 71 6.04 18.68 -22.05
CA ALA A 71 5.57 18.66 -23.44
C ALA A 71 5.59 20.04 -24.14
N PRO A 72 5.23 21.17 -23.49
CA PRO A 72 5.39 22.49 -24.11
C PRO A 72 6.85 22.85 -24.43
N PHE A 73 7.80 22.42 -23.61
CA PHE A 73 9.23 22.66 -23.83
C PHE A 73 9.78 21.83 -25.01
N ALA A 74 9.23 20.64 -25.22
CA ALA A 74 9.62 19.79 -26.35
C ALA A 74 9.27 20.42 -27.72
N GLN A 75 8.35 21.38 -27.77
CA GLN A 75 8.04 22.15 -28.98
C GLN A 75 9.11 23.18 -29.32
N ALA A 76 9.85 23.66 -28.31
CA ALA A 76 10.89 24.70 -28.48
C ALA A 76 12.30 24.12 -28.61
N GLY A 77 12.50 22.87 -28.18
CA GLY A 77 13.83 22.24 -28.18
C GLY A 77 13.81 20.76 -27.76
N THR A 78 14.95 20.24 -27.38
CA THR A 78 15.07 18.87 -26.87
C THR A 78 14.79 18.82 -25.37
N VAL A 79 14.14 17.75 -24.92
CA VAL A 79 13.87 17.48 -23.51
C VAL A 79 14.35 16.07 -23.18
N ASP A 80 15.33 15.97 -22.28
CA ASP A 80 15.79 14.71 -21.72
C ASP A 80 15.32 14.61 -20.27
N VAL A 81 14.81 13.45 -19.89
CA VAL A 81 14.40 13.13 -18.51
C VAL A 81 15.24 11.97 -18.03
N PHE A 82 15.97 12.17 -16.94
CA PHE A 82 16.84 11.16 -16.34
C PHE A 82 16.32 10.82 -14.94
N PRO A 83 16.06 9.54 -14.64
CA PRO A 83 15.88 9.11 -13.26
C PRO A 83 17.09 9.50 -12.40
N ALA A 84 16.85 10.05 -11.22
CA ALA A 84 17.88 10.58 -10.35
C ALA A 84 17.72 10.12 -8.91
N SER A 85 18.78 10.23 -8.13
CA SER A 85 18.79 9.98 -6.69
C SER A 85 19.53 11.09 -5.97
N THR A 86 19.21 11.32 -4.68
CA THR A 86 19.96 12.26 -3.86
C THR A 86 21.40 11.78 -3.64
N CYS A 87 22.34 12.69 -3.40
CA CYS A 87 23.72 12.32 -3.06
C CYS A 87 23.78 11.39 -1.84
N ALA A 88 22.95 11.64 -0.83
CA ALA A 88 22.87 10.78 0.36
C ALA A 88 22.47 9.34 -0.02
N ARG A 89 21.52 9.17 -0.93
CA ARG A 89 21.08 7.86 -1.42
C ARG A 89 22.17 7.17 -2.25
N VAL A 90 22.85 7.93 -3.12
CA VAL A 90 23.97 7.40 -3.92
C VAL A 90 25.14 6.97 -3.04
N VAL A 91 25.48 7.77 -2.02
CA VAL A 91 26.53 7.41 -1.04
C VAL A 91 26.12 6.17 -0.25
N ALA A 92 24.87 6.09 0.22
CA ALA A 92 24.34 4.92 0.93
C ALA A 92 24.33 3.67 0.05
N SER A 93 24.16 3.80 -1.29
CA SER A 93 24.22 2.69 -2.25
C SER A 93 25.64 2.33 -2.73
N GLY A 94 26.67 3.00 -2.23
CA GLY A 94 28.07 2.67 -2.54
C GLY A 94 28.56 3.17 -3.91
N GLY A 95 27.84 4.07 -4.60
CA GLY A 95 28.30 4.70 -5.83
C GLY A 95 27.25 4.88 -6.94
N CYS A 96 27.67 5.50 -8.04
CA CYS A 96 26.82 5.77 -9.22
C CYS A 96 26.71 4.59 -10.21
N ALA A 97 27.07 3.38 -9.83
CA ALA A 97 26.89 2.21 -10.69
C ALA A 97 25.39 1.99 -10.95
N ALA A 98 25.03 1.70 -12.20
CA ALA A 98 23.65 1.46 -12.61
C ALA A 98 22.96 0.52 -11.63
N SER A 99 21.92 1.02 -10.96
CA SER A 99 21.01 0.32 -10.07
C SER A 99 21.63 -0.89 -9.38
N MET A 100 22.39 -0.65 -8.30
CA MET A 100 22.52 -1.72 -7.31
C MET A 100 21.08 -2.00 -6.85
N PRO A 101 20.65 -3.28 -6.94
CA PRO A 101 19.36 -3.62 -6.40
C PRO A 101 19.34 -3.14 -4.94
N VAL A 102 18.21 -2.58 -4.52
CA VAL A 102 17.86 -2.11 -3.18
C VAL A 102 18.24 -3.11 -2.06
N VAL A 103 18.67 -4.29 -2.44
CA VAL A 103 18.90 -5.51 -1.68
C VAL A 103 20.18 -5.55 -0.85
N ASP A 104 21.16 -4.69 -1.09
CA ASP A 104 22.50 -4.77 -0.43
C ASP A 104 22.72 -3.64 0.61
N GLN A 105 21.71 -2.86 0.93
CA GLN A 105 21.83 -1.78 1.92
C GLN A 105 21.59 -2.34 3.34
N PRO A 106 22.53 -2.15 4.28
CA PRO A 106 22.29 -2.51 5.67
C PRO A 106 21.18 -1.61 6.23
N ILE A 107 20.09 -2.21 6.68
CA ILE A 107 19.09 -1.51 7.46
C ILE A 107 19.53 -1.61 8.93
N PRO A 108 19.56 -0.49 9.66
CA PRO A 108 19.82 -0.52 11.08
C PRO A 108 18.86 -1.47 11.79
N ALA A 109 19.35 -2.25 12.73
CA ALA A 109 18.49 -3.01 13.63
C ALA A 109 17.61 -2.00 14.38
N LEU A 110 16.29 -2.03 14.11
CA LEU A 110 15.35 -1.17 14.81
C LEU A 110 15.16 -1.72 16.22
N ASP A 111 15.42 -0.90 17.23
CA ASP A 111 15.04 -1.24 18.60
C ASP A 111 13.50 -1.20 18.68
N PRO A 112 12.84 -2.16 19.36
CA PRO A 112 11.39 -2.14 19.53
C PRO A 112 10.85 -0.86 20.19
N GLU A 113 11.59 -0.24 21.09
CA GLU A 113 11.20 1.04 21.72
C GLU A 113 11.30 2.19 20.72
N GLU A 114 12.38 2.26 19.94
CA GLU A 114 12.54 3.23 18.85
C GLU A 114 11.44 3.07 17.81
N ALA A 115 11.11 1.84 17.40
CA ALA A 115 10.03 1.58 16.46
C ALA A 115 8.67 2.10 16.93
N CYS A 116 8.39 2.02 18.23
CA CYS A 116 7.17 2.54 18.81
C CYS A 116 7.17 4.07 18.80
N GLN A 117 8.29 4.70 19.17
CA GLN A 117 8.44 6.15 19.16
C GLN A 117 8.34 6.71 17.73
N ASP A 118 9.01 6.08 16.76
CA ASP A 118 8.92 6.46 15.35
C ASP A 118 7.48 6.40 14.83
N ALA A 119 6.71 5.39 15.25
CA ALA A 119 5.31 5.28 14.89
C ALA A 119 4.46 6.43 15.48
N ILE A 120 4.72 6.81 16.72
CA ILE A 120 4.05 7.94 17.39
C ILE A 120 4.40 9.25 16.70
N ASP A 121 5.69 9.48 16.43
CA ASP A 121 6.19 10.70 15.77
C ASP A 121 5.67 10.85 14.34
N ALA A 122 5.46 9.72 13.66
CA ALA A 122 4.78 9.67 12.37
C ALA A 122 3.25 9.88 12.46
N GLY A 123 2.67 9.99 13.66
CA GLY A 123 1.23 10.21 13.86
C GLY A 123 0.37 8.96 13.65
N LEU A 124 0.95 7.77 13.77
CA LEU A 124 0.18 6.52 13.81
C LEU A 124 -0.52 6.34 15.17
N VAL A 125 -1.68 5.71 15.16
CA VAL A 125 -2.42 5.37 16.38
C VAL A 125 -1.89 4.03 16.90
N VAL A 126 -1.13 4.05 17.98
CA VAL A 126 -0.54 2.85 18.58
C VAL A 126 -1.56 2.13 19.46
N HIS A 127 -1.92 0.89 19.10
CA HIS A 127 -2.79 0.00 19.88
C HIS A 127 -1.98 -0.86 20.86
N ARG A 128 -0.77 -1.23 20.46
CA ARG A 128 0.16 -2.04 21.27
C ARG A 128 1.60 -1.71 20.90
N ALA A 129 2.45 -1.50 21.90
CA ALA A 129 3.88 -1.25 21.71
C ALA A 129 4.67 -2.55 21.44
N HIS A 130 4.34 -3.63 22.15
CA HIS A 130 5.07 -4.91 22.08
C HIS A 130 4.12 -6.12 21.95
N PRO A 131 4.10 -6.82 20.81
CA PRO A 131 4.68 -6.44 19.53
C PRO A 131 3.97 -5.20 18.96
N LEU A 132 4.70 -4.35 18.24
CA LEU A 132 4.17 -3.10 17.69
C LEU A 132 2.97 -3.36 16.78
N ASN A 133 1.83 -2.74 17.12
CA ASN A 133 0.61 -2.72 16.32
C ASN A 133 0.07 -1.30 16.32
N CYS A 134 0.04 -0.67 15.16
CA CYS A 134 -0.44 0.69 14.98
C CYS A 134 -1.18 0.86 13.65
N GLU A 135 -2.17 1.74 13.64
CA GLU A 135 -2.94 2.06 12.44
C GLU A 135 -2.69 3.48 11.96
N THR A 136 -2.86 3.68 10.66
CA THR A 136 -2.83 5.01 10.05
C THR A 136 -4.05 5.81 10.54
N SER A 137 -3.87 7.07 10.92
CA SER A 137 -5.03 7.92 11.20
C SER A 137 -5.80 8.19 9.91
N ILE A 138 -7.14 8.24 9.98
CA ILE A 138 -7.96 8.52 8.78
C ILE A 138 -7.59 9.87 8.17
N ALA A 139 -7.25 10.85 9.00
CA ALA A 139 -6.78 12.16 8.54
C ALA A 139 -5.46 12.09 7.74
N ALA A 140 -4.60 11.10 7.99
CA ALA A 140 -3.37 10.91 7.24
C ALA A 140 -3.56 10.16 5.91
N LEU A 141 -4.75 9.58 5.65
CA LEU A 141 -5.08 8.97 4.36
C LEU A 141 -5.31 10.01 3.25
N ILE A 142 -5.06 11.28 3.52
CA ILE A 142 -5.21 12.39 2.58
C ILE A 142 -3.90 12.57 1.81
N GLY A 143 -3.93 12.57 0.49
CA GLY A 143 -2.83 13.11 -0.29
C GLY A 143 -2.15 12.21 -1.29
N GLY A 144 -2.65 11.02 -1.57
CA GLY A 144 -2.06 10.22 -2.65
C GLY A 144 -2.51 8.77 -2.72
N VAL A 145 -2.21 8.14 -3.84
CA VAL A 145 -2.48 6.71 -4.02
C VAL A 145 -1.55 5.89 -3.13
N VAL A 146 -0.33 6.35 -2.92
CA VAL A 146 0.73 5.64 -2.18
C VAL A 146 1.01 6.35 -0.86
N MET A 147 0.96 5.60 0.24
CA MET A 147 1.30 6.09 1.58
C MET A 147 2.82 6.08 1.79
N PRO A 148 3.40 7.11 2.42
CA PRO A 148 4.80 7.05 2.87
C PRO A 148 5.04 5.85 3.80
N ASN A 149 6.24 5.25 3.76
CA ASN A 149 6.58 4.08 4.57
C ASN A 149 6.32 4.30 6.07
N ALA A 150 6.63 5.49 6.59
CA ALA A 150 6.44 5.85 8.00
C ALA A 150 4.96 5.93 8.42
N HIS A 151 4.03 6.13 7.48
CA HIS A 151 2.59 6.24 7.76
C HIS A 151 1.82 4.96 7.44
N PHE A 152 2.49 3.92 6.94
CA PHE A 152 1.86 2.63 6.63
C PHE A 152 1.58 1.87 7.94
N TYR A 153 0.34 1.36 8.12
CA TYR A 153 -0.04 0.63 9.32
C TYR A 153 0.86 -0.59 9.58
N VAL A 154 1.07 -0.91 10.85
CA VAL A 154 1.90 -2.04 11.28
C VAL A 154 1.06 -3.05 12.04
N ARG A 155 1.13 -4.34 11.63
CA ARG A 155 0.51 -5.47 12.33
C ARG A 155 1.51 -6.59 12.54
N ASN A 156 1.83 -6.89 13.79
CA ASN A 156 2.72 -7.99 14.19
C ASN A 156 2.04 -8.92 15.19
N HIS A 157 2.24 -10.23 15.02
CA HIS A 157 1.78 -11.24 15.98
C HIS A 157 2.83 -11.51 17.05
N PHE A 158 4.09 -11.49 16.65
CA PHE A 158 5.26 -11.70 17.48
C PHE A 158 6.19 -10.47 17.43
N GLN A 159 7.24 -10.47 18.22
CA GLN A 159 8.28 -9.43 18.16
C GLN A 159 8.97 -9.42 16.80
N LEU A 160 9.53 -8.28 16.45
CA LEU A 160 10.31 -8.11 15.22
C LEU A 160 11.53 -9.05 15.28
N PRO A 161 11.72 -9.93 14.27
CA PRO A 161 12.87 -10.82 14.25
C PRO A 161 14.14 -10.03 13.90
N LYS A 162 15.27 -10.41 14.51
CA LYS A 162 16.59 -9.90 14.15
C LYS A 162 17.14 -10.76 13.03
N LEU A 163 17.20 -10.22 11.81
CA LEU A 163 17.73 -10.89 10.63
C LEU A 163 18.99 -10.17 10.17
N GLU A 164 20.03 -10.97 9.87
CA GLU A 164 21.26 -10.46 9.30
C GLU A 164 21.22 -10.65 7.78
N PRO A 165 21.14 -9.56 6.98
CA PRO A 165 20.95 -9.63 5.53
C PRO A 165 22.03 -10.37 4.80
N SER A 166 23.28 -10.27 5.27
CA SER A 166 24.45 -10.90 4.64
C SER A 166 24.41 -12.43 4.68
N THR A 167 23.75 -12.98 5.72
CA THR A 167 23.59 -14.43 5.92
C THR A 167 22.21 -14.94 5.62
N TRP A 168 21.24 -14.04 5.43
CA TRP A 168 19.86 -14.42 5.16
C TRP A 168 19.71 -15.20 3.85
N ARG A 169 18.88 -16.22 3.86
CA ARG A 169 18.51 -17.04 2.71
C ARG A 169 17.03 -17.36 2.70
N LEU A 170 16.45 -17.39 1.50
CA LEU A 170 15.14 -17.98 1.26
C LEU A 170 15.33 -19.46 0.90
N HIS A 171 14.83 -20.35 1.74
CA HIS A 171 14.85 -21.79 1.48
C HIS A 171 13.57 -22.20 0.76
N ILE A 172 13.67 -22.96 -0.32
CA ILE A 172 12.58 -23.44 -1.12
C ILE A 172 12.69 -24.95 -1.23
N GLY A 173 11.68 -25.68 -0.72
CA GLY A 173 11.74 -27.12 -0.62
C GLY A 173 10.38 -27.82 -0.65
N GLY A 174 10.33 -29.04 -0.11
CA GLY A 174 9.16 -29.91 -0.14
C GLY A 174 8.99 -30.65 -1.46
N LEU A 175 7.79 -30.68 -2.01
CA LEU A 175 7.44 -31.36 -3.27
C LEU A 175 7.88 -30.54 -4.49
N VAL A 176 9.19 -30.31 -4.60
CA VAL A 176 9.86 -29.64 -5.72
C VAL A 176 10.89 -30.57 -6.37
N GLU A 177 11.21 -30.34 -7.64
CA GLU A 177 12.24 -31.12 -8.35
C GLU A 177 13.64 -30.70 -7.96
N ARG A 178 13.87 -29.37 -7.76
CA ARG A 178 15.17 -28.74 -7.51
C ARG A 178 15.08 -27.85 -6.27
N PRO A 179 15.19 -28.40 -5.06
CA PRO A 179 15.25 -27.57 -3.85
C PRO A 179 16.35 -26.49 -3.99
N SER A 180 16.05 -25.28 -3.53
CA SER A 180 16.91 -24.12 -3.73
C SER A 180 17.04 -23.30 -2.45
N SER A 181 18.15 -22.57 -2.36
CA SER A 181 18.39 -21.59 -1.30
C SER A 181 18.90 -20.32 -1.97
N LEU A 182 18.09 -19.25 -1.94
CA LEU A 182 18.38 -18.00 -2.64
C LEU A 182 18.76 -16.90 -1.66
N SER A 183 19.83 -16.20 -1.96
CA SER A 183 20.17 -14.92 -1.31
C SER A 183 19.28 -13.80 -1.84
N LEU A 184 19.23 -12.70 -1.10
CA LEU A 184 18.54 -11.51 -1.55
C LEU A 184 19.11 -10.97 -2.87
N ARG A 185 20.46 -11.05 -3.04
CA ARG A 185 21.14 -10.68 -4.29
C ARG A 185 20.69 -11.54 -5.48
N GLU A 186 20.57 -12.85 -5.30
CA GLU A 186 20.10 -13.76 -6.35
C GLU A 186 18.65 -13.50 -6.72
N LEU A 187 17.79 -13.18 -5.73
CA LEU A 187 16.41 -12.74 -5.98
C LEU A 187 16.39 -11.42 -6.76
N GLY A 188 17.23 -10.43 -6.38
CA GLY A 188 17.33 -9.15 -7.08
C GLY A 188 17.82 -9.23 -8.53
N GLN A 189 18.44 -10.35 -8.93
CA GLN A 189 18.87 -10.64 -10.31
C GLN A 189 17.77 -11.32 -11.15
N MET A 190 16.69 -11.81 -10.51
CA MET A 190 15.56 -12.38 -11.22
C MET A 190 14.69 -11.25 -11.83
N ARG A 191 13.83 -11.60 -12.78
CA ARG A 191 12.85 -10.66 -13.30
C ARG A 191 12.01 -10.13 -12.14
N SER A 192 11.97 -8.82 -11.99
CA SER A 192 11.18 -8.14 -10.98
C SER A 192 10.08 -7.30 -11.60
N GLU A 193 9.07 -7.00 -10.84
CA GLU A 193 8.00 -6.08 -11.21
C GLU A 193 7.64 -5.19 -10.03
N THR A 194 7.09 -4.02 -10.36
CA THR A 194 6.62 -3.05 -9.38
C THR A 194 5.11 -2.92 -9.50
N ARG A 195 4.41 -3.06 -8.36
CA ARG A 195 2.94 -2.98 -8.30
C ARG A 195 2.49 -2.12 -7.14
N VAL A 196 1.45 -1.34 -7.36
CA VAL A 196 0.76 -0.60 -6.29
C VAL A 196 -0.33 -1.49 -5.71
N VAL A 197 -0.21 -1.84 -4.43
CA VAL A 197 -1.14 -2.77 -3.77
C VAL A 197 -1.61 -2.21 -2.43
N THR A 198 -2.92 -2.28 -2.20
CA THR A 198 -3.55 -1.99 -0.91
C THR A 198 -3.54 -3.25 -0.05
N LEU A 199 -2.97 -3.13 1.14
CA LEU A 199 -3.04 -4.16 2.18
C LEU A 199 -3.98 -3.73 3.28
N GLU A 200 -4.90 -4.59 3.67
CA GLU A 200 -5.83 -4.39 4.78
C GLU A 200 -5.70 -5.50 5.81
N CYS A 201 -5.64 -5.15 7.10
CA CYS A 201 -5.76 -6.14 8.17
C CYS A 201 -7.19 -6.72 8.22
N ALA A 202 -7.32 -8.04 8.28
CA ALA A 202 -8.64 -8.68 8.38
C ALA A 202 -9.47 -8.21 9.58
N GLY A 203 -8.82 -7.68 10.63
CA GLY A 203 -9.47 -7.12 11.81
C GLY A 203 -9.81 -5.63 11.70
N ASN A 204 -9.57 -4.98 10.58
CA ASN A 204 -9.86 -3.55 10.39
C ASN A 204 -11.33 -3.24 10.67
N GLY A 205 -11.61 -2.23 11.52
CA GLY A 205 -12.97 -1.88 11.97
C GLY A 205 -13.52 -2.77 13.10
N ARG A 206 -12.68 -3.60 13.76
CA ARG A 206 -13.12 -4.47 14.86
C ARG A 206 -13.67 -3.71 16.05
N SER A 207 -13.17 -2.49 16.34
CA SER A 207 -13.69 -1.65 17.42
C SER A 207 -15.16 -1.26 17.25
N GLN A 208 -15.68 -1.33 16.03
CA GLN A 208 -17.05 -0.93 15.68
C GLN A 208 -18.06 -2.09 15.73
N LEU A 209 -17.63 -3.29 16.10
CA LEU A 209 -18.52 -4.44 16.22
C LEU A 209 -19.30 -4.40 17.53
N ASP A 210 -20.60 -4.64 17.43
CA ASP A 210 -21.50 -4.81 18.55
C ASP A 210 -22.28 -6.14 18.39
N PRO A 211 -22.21 -7.06 19.35
CA PRO A 211 -21.38 -7.00 20.57
C PRO A 211 -19.88 -7.03 20.28
N PRO A 212 -19.04 -6.43 21.17
CA PRO A 212 -17.60 -6.35 20.98
C PRO A 212 -16.94 -7.73 21.04
N VAL A 213 -15.90 -7.92 20.23
CA VAL A 213 -15.15 -9.18 20.11
C VAL A 213 -13.72 -9.03 20.60
N ALA A 214 -13.04 -10.16 20.86
CA ALA A 214 -11.63 -10.17 21.26
C ALA A 214 -10.68 -9.81 20.09
N GLY A 215 -9.43 -9.50 20.41
CA GLY A 215 -8.35 -9.15 19.47
C GLY A 215 -8.04 -7.65 19.45
N GLU A 216 -7.08 -7.26 18.60
CA GLU A 216 -6.70 -5.84 18.46
C GLU A 216 -7.91 -4.99 18.05
N LYS A 217 -8.13 -3.90 18.75
CA LYS A 217 -9.27 -3.00 18.57
C LYS A 217 -9.02 -1.97 17.48
N TRP A 218 -8.64 -2.45 16.28
CA TRP A 218 -8.47 -1.59 15.12
C TRP A 218 -9.71 -0.71 14.91
N ASN A 219 -9.50 0.58 14.69
CA ASN A 219 -10.53 1.44 14.15
C ASN A 219 -10.66 1.19 12.64
N LEU A 220 -10.43 2.18 11.78
CA LEU A 220 -10.60 2.04 10.34
C LEU A 220 -9.29 2.20 9.56
N GLY A 221 -8.20 2.46 10.25
CA GLY A 221 -6.90 2.81 9.65
C GLY A 221 -5.93 1.65 9.48
N ALA A 222 -6.33 0.40 9.79
CA ALA A 222 -5.47 -0.76 9.52
C ALA A 222 -5.53 -1.17 8.04
N VAL A 223 -5.36 -0.19 7.15
CA VAL A 223 -5.32 -0.30 5.69
C VAL A 223 -4.37 0.77 5.14
N SER A 224 -3.53 0.40 4.19
CA SER A 224 -2.64 1.33 3.50
C SER A 224 -2.26 0.79 2.12
N THR A 225 -1.89 1.69 1.21
CA THR A 225 -1.43 1.35 -0.14
C THR A 225 0.02 1.77 -0.30
N ALA A 226 0.83 0.89 -0.86
CA ALA A 226 2.22 1.18 -1.20
C ALA A 226 2.59 0.63 -2.59
N GLU A 227 3.66 1.13 -3.13
CA GLU A 227 4.34 0.56 -4.27
C GLU A 227 5.31 -0.52 -3.78
N TRP A 228 5.17 -1.73 -4.30
CA TRP A 228 5.97 -2.88 -3.92
C TRP A 228 6.76 -3.40 -5.12
N THR A 229 8.06 -3.60 -4.93
CA THR A 229 8.94 -4.17 -5.97
C THR A 229 9.45 -5.53 -5.53
N GLY A 230 9.36 -6.52 -6.42
CA GLY A 230 9.79 -7.88 -6.11
C GLY A 230 9.68 -8.85 -7.27
N VAL A 231 9.93 -10.12 -7.00
CA VAL A 231 9.94 -11.21 -7.96
C VAL A 231 8.57 -11.90 -7.97
N PRO A 232 7.90 -12.10 -9.12
CA PRO A 232 6.68 -12.89 -9.19
C PRO A 232 6.87 -14.27 -8.55
N LEU A 233 5.92 -14.70 -7.72
CA LEU A 233 6.00 -16.01 -7.05
C LEU A 233 6.10 -17.15 -8.07
N VAL A 234 5.37 -17.05 -9.17
CA VAL A 234 5.37 -18.06 -10.24
C VAL A 234 6.77 -18.27 -10.83
N GLU A 235 7.59 -17.23 -10.99
CA GLU A 235 8.98 -17.32 -11.49
C GLU A 235 9.84 -18.19 -10.55
N VAL A 236 9.63 -18.05 -9.24
CA VAL A 236 10.34 -18.83 -8.22
C VAL A 236 9.88 -20.28 -8.22
N LEU A 237 8.55 -20.52 -8.31
CA LEU A 237 7.97 -21.86 -8.35
C LEU A 237 8.38 -22.61 -9.62
N ASP A 238 8.38 -21.97 -10.78
CA ASP A 238 8.80 -22.58 -12.05
C ASP A 238 10.31 -22.91 -12.06
N ARG A 239 11.13 -22.05 -11.42
CA ARG A 239 12.57 -22.32 -11.27
C ARG A 239 12.86 -23.63 -10.51
N VAL A 240 12.09 -23.90 -9.46
CA VAL A 240 12.31 -25.10 -8.64
C VAL A 240 11.59 -26.36 -9.20
N GLY A 241 10.60 -26.17 -10.04
CA GLY A 241 9.75 -27.24 -10.59
C GLY A 241 8.85 -27.85 -9.52
N ILE A 242 7.56 -27.84 -9.75
CA ILE A 242 6.54 -28.37 -8.81
C ILE A 242 6.22 -29.81 -9.18
N ARG A 243 6.25 -30.71 -8.20
CA ARG A 243 5.87 -32.12 -8.42
C ARG A 243 4.34 -32.27 -8.51
N PRO A 244 3.84 -33.28 -9.25
CA PRO A 244 2.40 -33.46 -9.49
C PRO A 244 1.55 -33.68 -8.20
N GLU A 245 2.17 -34.19 -7.14
CA GLU A 245 1.49 -34.46 -5.85
C GLU A 245 1.29 -33.20 -5.00
N ALA A 246 1.82 -32.06 -5.44
CA ALA A 246 1.72 -30.79 -4.73
C ALA A 246 0.26 -30.31 -4.65
N ARG A 247 -0.12 -29.82 -3.49
CA ARG A 247 -1.44 -29.28 -3.21
C ARG A 247 -1.41 -27.82 -2.75
N GLU A 248 -0.49 -27.49 -1.86
CA GLU A 248 -0.37 -26.14 -1.31
C GLU A 248 1.09 -25.67 -1.29
N VAL A 249 1.25 -24.37 -1.24
CA VAL A 249 2.52 -23.68 -1.03
C VAL A 249 2.46 -23.02 0.34
N LEU A 250 3.31 -23.46 1.26
CA LEU A 250 3.43 -22.97 2.62
C LEU A 250 4.56 -21.94 2.73
N PHE A 251 4.27 -20.80 3.34
CA PHE A 251 5.19 -19.69 3.56
C PHE A 251 5.44 -19.52 5.06
N ARG A 252 6.72 -19.44 5.47
CA ARG A 252 7.11 -19.26 6.87
C ARG A 252 7.93 -18.00 7.06
N GLY A 253 7.47 -17.15 7.98
CA GLY A 253 8.20 -15.99 8.46
C GLY A 253 9.28 -16.38 9.47
N ALA A 254 10.24 -15.48 9.70
CA ALA A 254 11.23 -15.64 10.77
C ALA A 254 10.66 -15.28 12.16
N ASP A 255 9.53 -14.59 12.20
CA ASP A 255 8.88 -14.21 13.44
C ASP A 255 8.21 -15.42 14.10
N GLY A 256 8.34 -15.48 15.41
CA GLY A 256 7.77 -16.55 16.22
C GLY A 256 7.73 -16.20 17.69
N GLY A 257 6.96 -16.97 18.44
CA GLY A 257 6.77 -16.79 19.87
C GLY A 257 5.76 -17.78 20.45
N THR A 258 5.45 -17.61 21.71
CA THR A 258 4.45 -18.43 22.38
C THR A 258 3.04 -17.89 22.14
N LEU A 259 2.15 -18.72 21.66
CA LEU A 259 0.73 -18.37 21.49
C LEU A 259 -0.03 -18.49 22.83
N PRO A 260 -1.04 -17.65 23.08
CA PRO A 260 -1.85 -17.73 24.29
C PRO A 260 -2.44 -19.14 24.48
N GLY A 261 -2.22 -19.72 25.67
CA GLY A 261 -2.73 -21.05 26.02
C GLY A 261 -1.98 -22.24 25.38
N GLN A 262 -0.88 -22.00 24.69
CA GLN A 262 -0.03 -23.04 24.11
C GLN A 262 1.33 -23.10 24.81
N THR A 263 1.92 -24.30 24.84
CA THR A 263 3.31 -24.51 25.30
C THR A 263 4.20 -24.67 24.06
N GLY A 264 5.36 -23.99 24.06
CA GLY A 264 6.31 -24.02 22.94
C GLY A 264 6.25 -22.78 22.06
N THR A 265 7.14 -22.75 21.08
CA THR A 265 7.28 -21.63 20.13
C THR A 265 6.56 -21.98 18.83
N SER A 266 5.69 -21.09 18.36
CA SER A 266 5.06 -21.13 17.05
C SER A 266 5.69 -20.11 16.14
N ARG A 267 5.81 -20.41 14.84
CA ARG A 267 6.18 -19.47 13.80
C ARG A 267 4.93 -18.88 13.15
N PHE A 268 5.08 -17.72 12.53
CA PHE A 268 4.04 -17.19 11.66
C PHE A 268 4.10 -17.92 10.31
N GLU A 269 3.01 -18.61 9.99
CA GLU A 269 2.92 -19.48 8.81
C GLU A 269 1.55 -19.34 8.15
N ARG A 270 1.54 -19.30 6.81
CA ARG A 270 0.32 -19.32 5.98
C ARG A 270 0.57 -20.10 4.71
N SER A 271 -0.46 -20.76 4.20
CA SER A 271 -0.41 -21.42 2.89
C SER A 271 -1.37 -20.77 1.89
N LEU A 272 -1.09 -20.99 0.62
CA LEU A 272 -2.00 -20.82 -0.51
C LEU A 272 -2.22 -22.19 -1.16
N GLU A 273 -3.42 -22.43 -1.66
CA GLU A 273 -3.61 -23.55 -2.58
C GLU A 273 -2.72 -23.37 -3.80
N LEU A 274 -2.28 -24.46 -4.40
CA LEU A 274 -1.31 -24.39 -5.52
C LEU A 274 -1.85 -23.56 -6.69
N ASP A 275 -3.14 -23.69 -7.00
CA ASP A 275 -3.80 -22.94 -8.05
C ASP A 275 -3.82 -21.44 -7.73
N ASP A 276 -4.10 -21.06 -6.48
CA ASP A 276 -4.03 -19.67 -6.04
C ASP A 276 -2.60 -19.14 -6.11
N ALA A 277 -1.60 -19.92 -5.66
CA ALA A 277 -0.19 -19.52 -5.71
C ALA A 277 0.32 -19.29 -7.14
N ARG A 278 -0.20 -20.03 -8.13
CA ARG A 278 0.17 -19.92 -9.54
C ARG A 278 -0.68 -18.90 -10.33
N SER A 279 -1.95 -18.76 -10.00
CA SER A 279 -2.90 -17.87 -10.69
C SER A 279 -2.97 -16.47 -10.07
N SER A 280 -2.62 -16.35 -8.77
CA SER A 280 -2.60 -15.06 -8.11
C SER A 280 -1.44 -14.21 -8.67
N GLU A 281 -1.61 -12.91 -8.57
CA GLU A 281 -0.54 -11.96 -8.88
C GLU A 281 0.47 -11.82 -7.70
N ALA A 282 0.62 -12.92 -6.91
CA ALA A 282 1.51 -12.95 -5.75
C ALA A 282 2.97 -12.79 -6.14
N PHE A 283 3.73 -12.07 -5.34
CA PHE A 283 5.15 -11.84 -5.57
C PHE A 283 5.92 -11.68 -4.26
N LEU A 284 7.22 -11.90 -4.33
CA LEU A 284 8.16 -11.79 -3.22
C LEU A 284 8.78 -10.39 -3.24
N ALA A 285 8.22 -9.48 -2.43
CA ALA A 285 8.66 -8.10 -2.38
C ALA A 285 9.90 -7.94 -1.51
N TYR A 286 10.89 -7.20 -2.01
CA TYR A 286 12.11 -6.79 -1.32
C TYR A 286 12.24 -5.27 -1.18
N ALA A 287 11.36 -4.50 -1.85
CA ALA A 287 11.34 -3.04 -1.74
C ALA A 287 9.91 -2.52 -1.58
N MET A 288 9.78 -1.36 -0.94
CA MET A 288 8.55 -0.63 -0.67
C MET A 288 8.77 0.85 -0.97
N ASN A 289 7.96 1.42 -1.87
CA ASN A 289 8.06 2.81 -2.29
C ASN A 289 9.46 3.20 -2.82
N GLY A 290 10.10 2.30 -3.56
CA GLY A 290 11.43 2.49 -4.14
C GLY A 290 12.60 2.38 -3.15
N GLU A 291 12.36 1.97 -1.91
CA GLU A 291 13.36 1.80 -0.85
C GLU A 291 13.36 0.34 -0.37
N PRO A 292 14.44 -0.14 0.32
CA PRO A 292 14.38 -1.42 1.02
C PRO A 292 13.17 -1.48 1.93
N LEU A 293 12.61 -2.67 2.13
CA LEU A 293 11.51 -2.84 3.09
C LEU A 293 11.94 -2.32 4.47
N PRO A 294 11.13 -1.47 5.14
CA PRO A 294 11.33 -1.21 6.57
C PRO A 294 11.21 -2.52 7.36
N ILE A 295 11.95 -2.62 8.48
CA ILE A 295 11.95 -3.84 9.32
C ILE A 295 10.54 -4.25 9.71
N GLN A 296 9.71 -3.33 10.20
CA GLN A 296 8.33 -3.59 10.62
C GLN A 296 7.42 -4.04 9.47
N HIS A 297 7.83 -3.80 8.23
CA HIS A 297 7.11 -4.21 7.01
C HIS A 297 7.66 -5.46 6.35
N GLY A 298 8.67 -6.13 6.96
CA GLY A 298 9.08 -7.48 6.57
C GLY A 298 10.44 -7.60 5.90
N TYR A 299 11.37 -6.65 6.11
CA TYR A 299 12.75 -6.76 5.63
C TYR A 299 13.39 -8.09 6.04
N PRO A 300 14.18 -8.78 5.18
CA PRO A 300 14.59 -8.36 3.84
C PRO A 300 13.61 -8.78 2.73
N LEU A 301 12.69 -9.69 2.99
CA LEU A 301 11.74 -10.24 2.01
C LEU A 301 10.39 -10.52 2.64
N ARG A 302 9.34 -10.22 1.89
CA ARG A 302 7.97 -10.59 2.27
C ARG A 302 7.19 -11.11 1.06
N LEU A 303 6.19 -11.93 1.35
CA LEU A 303 5.14 -12.24 0.38
C LEU A 303 4.14 -11.08 0.30
N ILE A 304 3.71 -10.73 -0.90
CA ILE A 304 2.54 -9.91 -1.17
C ILE A 304 1.54 -10.72 -1.99
N VAL A 305 0.31 -10.80 -1.52
CA VAL A 305 -0.81 -11.47 -2.21
C VAL A 305 -1.87 -10.39 -2.49
N PRO A 306 -1.86 -9.79 -3.69
CA PRO A 306 -2.76 -8.70 -4.03
C PRO A 306 -4.23 -9.10 -3.90
N GLY A 307 -5.03 -8.19 -3.33
CA GLY A 307 -6.46 -8.41 -3.12
C GLY A 307 -6.83 -9.27 -1.92
N TRP A 308 -5.88 -9.97 -1.30
CA TRP A 308 -6.14 -10.74 -0.07
C TRP A 308 -5.89 -9.88 1.17
N TYR A 309 -6.61 -10.20 2.26
CA TYR A 309 -6.25 -9.63 3.56
C TYR A 309 -4.80 -9.90 3.91
N ALA A 310 -4.12 -8.88 4.46
CA ALA A 310 -2.67 -8.85 4.67
C ALA A 310 -2.09 -9.98 5.53
N VAL A 311 -2.93 -10.76 6.23
CA VAL A 311 -2.50 -11.94 6.98
C VAL A 311 -1.83 -12.97 6.08
N THR A 312 -2.19 -13.05 4.80
CA THR A 312 -1.58 -13.97 3.84
C THR A 312 -0.25 -13.45 3.30
N SER A 313 -0.01 -12.14 3.36
CA SER A 313 1.23 -11.50 2.93
C SER A 313 2.32 -11.62 4.01
N VAL A 314 2.88 -12.83 4.16
CA VAL A 314 3.85 -13.20 5.19
C VAL A 314 5.08 -12.32 5.15
N LYS A 315 5.45 -11.72 6.29
CA LYS A 315 6.64 -10.87 6.49
C LYS A 315 7.86 -11.70 6.89
N TRP A 316 9.05 -11.12 6.71
CA TRP A 316 10.33 -11.77 7.09
C TRP A 316 10.43 -13.19 6.56
N LEU A 317 10.03 -13.38 5.32
CA LEU A 317 9.94 -14.69 4.68
C LEU A 317 11.31 -15.36 4.62
N THR A 318 11.42 -16.58 5.14
CA THR A 318 12.66 -17.37 5.13
C THR A 318 12.49 -18.73 4.47
N GLU A 319 11.24 -19.19 4.30
CA GLU A 319 10.99 -20.53 3.78
C GLU A 319 9.71 -20.60 2.96
N ILE A 320 9.80 -21.29 1.84
CA ILE A 320 8.69 -21.71 0.98
C ILE A 320 8.74 -23.22 0.89
N GLU A 321 7.70 -23.91 1.33
CA GLU A 321 7.60 -25.37 1.24
C GLU A 321 6.38 -25.78 0.43
N VAL A 322 6.59 -26.55 -0.62
CA VAL A 322 5.50 -27.14 -1.40
C VAL A 322 5.05 -28.43 -0.75
N ILE A 323 3.78 -28.54 -0.39
CA ILE A 323 3.23 -29.64 0.38
C ILE A 323 2.09 -30.36 -0.34
N GLY A 324 1.94 -31.67 -0.10
CA GLY A 324 0.93 -32.52 -0.73
C GLY A 324 -0.37 -32.66 0.05
N GLN A 325 -0.54 -31.92 1.13
CA GLN A 325 -1.75 -31.96 1.98
C GLN A 325 -2.11 -30.56 2.44
N ALA A 326 -3.36 -30.36 2.84
CA ALA A 326 -3.81 -29.10 3.39
C ALA A 326 -3.06 -28.74 4.68
N PHE A 327 -2.48 -27.56 4.72
CA PHE A 327 -1.78 -27.04 5.89
C PHE A 327 -2.76 -26.77 7.04
N ARG A 328 -2.37 -27.17 8.24
CA ARG A 328 -3.14 -26.95 9.47
C ARG A 328 -2.26 -26.30 10.53
N GLY A 329 -2.15 -24.97 10.46
CA GLY A 329 -1.43 -24.17 11.44
C GLY A 329 -2.33 -23.17 12.14
N HIS A 330 -1.88 -22.61 13.26
CA HIS A 330 -2.68 -21.71 14.08
C HIS A 330 -3.27 -20.54 13.27
N PHE A 331 -2.46 -19.91 12.43
CA PHE A 331 -2.91 -18.78 11.62
C PHE A 331 -3.67 -19.17 10.34
N GLN A 332 -3.86 -20.46 10.10
CA GLN A 332 -4.61 -21.01 8.96
C GLN A 332 -5.96 -21.56 9.36
N THR A 333 -6.01 -22.34 10.49
CA THR A 333 -7.18 -23.12 10.88
C THR A 333 -7.77 -22.74 12.23
N ASP A 334 -6.96 -22.19 13.16
CA ASP A 334 -7.42 -21.84 14.52
C ASP A 334 -7.78 -20.36 14.64
N SER A 335 -7.24 -19.52 13.73
CA SER A 335 -7.59 -18.11 13.57
C SER A 335 -7.69 -17.76 12.08
N TYR A 336 -8.17 -16.56 11.77
CA TYR A 336 -8.38 -16.06 10.40
C TYR A 336 -9.36 -16.88 9.56
N PHE A 337 -10.48 -17.23 10.18
CA PHE A 337 -11.65 -17.78 9.51
C PHE A 337 -12.90 -17.00 9.93
N TYR A 338 -13.91 -17.02 9.07
CA TYR A 338 -15.27 -16.62 9.42
C TYR A 338 -15.98 -17.85 9.99
N GLU A 339 -16.83 -17.63 11.00
CA GLU A 339 -17.62 -18.66 11.62
C GLU A 339 -19.10 -18.27 11.48
N TRP A 340 -19.82 -19.07 10.74
CA TRP A 340 -21.23 -18.84 10.44
C TRP A 340 -22.08 -19.97 11.01
N GLN A 341 -23.26 -19.62 11.53
CA GLN A 341 -24.29 -20.60 11.85
C GLN A 341 -25.12 -20.83 10.59
N ARG A 342 -25.13 -22.03 10.04
CA ARG A 342 -25.94 -22.48 8.91
C ARG A 342 -26.60 -23.81 9.25
N ASP A 343 -27.94 -23.88 9.22
CA ASP A 343 -28.74 -25.09 9.43
C ASP A 343 -28.28 -25.91 10.65
N ASP A 344 -28.16 -25.24 11.81
CA ASP A 344 -27.67 -25.80 13.08
C ASP A 344 -26.22 -26.30 13.09
N GLN A 345 -25.47 -26.03 12.04
CA GLN A 345 -24.04 -26.35 11.96
C GLN A 345 -23.19 -25.09 11.97
N VAL A 346 -22.02 -25.18 12.61
CA VAL A 346 -20.99 -24.16 12.56
C VAL A 346 -20.12 -24.40 11.32
N VAL A 347 -20.20 -23.52 10.34
CA VAL A 347 -19.37 -23.56 9.13
C VAL A 347 -18.23 -22.56 9.28
N ARG A 348 -17.00 -22.99 8.98
CA ARG A 348 -15.80 -22.14 8.96
C ARG A 348 -15.36 -21.90 7.53
N GLU A 349 -15.19 -20.63 7.18
CA GLU A 349 -14.70 -20.19 5.89
C GLU A 349 -13.39 -19.41 6.09
N PRO A 350 -12.30 -19.70 5.37
CA PRO A 350 -11.04 -18.98 5.55
C PRO A 350 -11.19 -17.49 5.18
N VAL A 351 -10.47 -16.65 5.89
CA VAL A 351 -10.32 -15.22 5.53
C VAL A 351 -9.34 -15.12 4.37
N THR A 352 -9.84 -14.70 3.21
CA THR A 352 -9.10 -14.62 1.94
C THR A 352 -9.14 -13.21 1.37
N LEU A 353 -10.03 -12.95 0.40
CA LEU A 353 -10.14 -11.67 -0.30
C LEU A 353 -10.68 -10.55 0.59
N GLN A 354 -10.11 -9.36 0.42
CA GLN A 354 -10.62 -8.12 1.03
C GLN A 354 -12.03 -7.86 0.55
N ARG A 355 -12.92 -7.57 1.48
CA ARG A 355 -14.30 -7.19 1.15
C ARG A 355 -14.34 -5.75 0.62
N VAL A 356 -15.30 -5.48 -0.29
CA VAL A 356 -15.51 -4.12 -0.82
C VAL A 356 -15.79 -3.14 0.31
N ARG A 357 -15.12 -1.99 0.30
CA ARG A 357 -15.22 -0.96 1.33
C ARG A 357 -14.98 0.43 0.76
N ALA A 358 -15.67 1.43 1.33
CA ALA A 358 -15.38 2.85 1.18
C ALA A 358 -15.17 3.48 2.56
N LEU A 359 -14.26 4.44 2.64
CA LEU A 359 -14.06 5.30 3.81
C LEU A 359 -14.13 6.76 3.38
N ILE A 360 -14.78 7.58 4.21
CA ILE A 360 -14.73 9.04 4.13
C ILE A 360 -13.44 9.47 4.86
N THR A 361 -12.60 10.22 4.17
CA THR A 361 -11.38 10.81 4.72
C THR A 361 -11.51 12.31 4.96
N GLU A 362 -12.40 12.97 4.24
CA GLU A 362 -12.75 14.38 4.38
C GLU A 362 -14.26 14.59 4.15
N PRO A 363 -14.91 15.40 5.03
CA PRO A 363 -14.39 15.95 6.28
C PRO A 363 -14.20 14.87 7.34
N ASN A 364 -13.26 15.11 8.29
CA ASN A 364 -13.04 14.22 9.43
C ASN A 364 -14.24 14.21 10.40
N ALA A 365 -14.37 13.15 11.18
CA ALA A 365 -15.37 13.06 12.22
C ALA A 365 -15.25 14.24 13.21
N GLY A 366 -16.37 14.90 13.48
CA GLY A 366 -16.45 16.07 14.35
C GLY A 366 -15.97 17.38 13.72
N ALA A 367 -15.61 17.37 12.43
CA ALA A 367 -15.21 18.59 11.75
C ALA A 367 -16.34 19.62 11.69
N GLU A 368 -15.98 20.90 11.83
CA GLU A 368 -16.87 22.02 11.54
C GLU A 368 -16.80 22.35 10.05
N VAL A 369 -17.94 22.45 9.41
CA VAL A 369 -18.08 22.80 7.99
C VAL A 369 -19.09 23.93 7.83
N ASP A 370 -18.84 24.83 6.89
CA ASP A 370 -19.80 25.91 6.61
C ASP A 370 -20.94 25.39 5.73
N ARG A 371 -22.15 26.00 5.88
CA ARG A 371 -23.27 25.76 4.95
C ARG A 371 -22.87 26.17 3.52
N GLY A 372 -23.41 25.46 2.55
CA GLY A 372 -23.11 25.67 1.13
C GLY A 372 -22.47 24.47 0.51
N ASP A 373 -21.55 24.69 -0.42
CA ASP A 373 -20.90 23.63 -1.17
C ASP A 373 -19.78 22.97 -0.34
N VAL A 374 -19.97 21.67 -0.05
CA VAL A 374 -19.04 20.86 0.75
C VAL A 374 -18.47 19.75 -0.13
N ALA A 375 -17.15 19.61 -0.11
CA ALA A 375 -16.46 18.49 -0.74
C ALA A 375 -16.33 17.33 0.25
N ILE A 376 -16.88 16.16 -0.12
CA ILE A 376 -16.74 14.91 0.63
C ILE A 376 -15.81 14.02 -0.18
N ARG A 377 -14.73 13.55 0.44
CA ARG A 377 -13.68 12.76 -0.23
C ARG A 377 -13.37 11.49 0.54
N GLY A 378 -12.81 10.53 -0.16
CA GLY A 378 -12.37 9.30 0.47
C GLY A 378 -11.73 8.31 -0.47
N VAL A 379 -11.51 7.12 0.07
CA VAL A 379 -10.92 5.97 -0.63
C VAL A 379 -11.89 4.79 -0.62
N ALA A 380 -11.80 3.94 -1.65
CA ALA A 380 -12.56 2.70 -1.71
C ALA A 380 -11.71 1.59 -2.34
N TRP A 381 -11.89 0.35 -1.89
CA TRP A 381 -11.14 -0.81 -2.40
C TRP A 381 -11.98 -2.09 -2.36
N SER A 382 -11.51 -3.09 -3.08
CA SER A 382 -12.02 -4.45 -3.06
C SER A 382 -10.91 -5.42 -3.48
N GLY A 383 -10.92 -6.60 -2.91
CA GLY A 383 -9.92 -7.63 -3.22
C GLY A 383 -10.14 -8.34 -4.55
N GLU A 384 -11.38 -8.43 -5.02
CA GLU A 384 -11.67 -9.23 -6.22
C GLU A 384 -11.70 -8.41 -7.50
N ALA A 385 -12.22 -7.19 -7.44
CA ALA A 385 -12.39 -6.36 -8.62
C ALA A 385 -12.18 -4.87 -8.32
N ALA A 386 -11.83 -4.08 -9.32
CA ALA A 386 -11.73 -2.63 -9.18
C ALA A 386 -13.10 -2.02 -8.80
N ILE A 387 -13.08 -0.86 -8.17
CA ILE A 387 -14.30 -0.14 -7.76
C ILE A 387 -15.07 0.34 -8.99
N ALA A 388 -16.35 -0.02 -9.08
CA ALA A 388 -17.25 0.41 -10.13
C ALA A 388 -17.83 1.81 -9.84
N ARG A 389 -18.32 2.01 -8.61
CA ARG A 389 -18.90 3.28 -8.15
C ARG A 389 -18.80 3.43 -6.64
N VAL A 390 -18.86 4.67 -6.20
CA VAL A 390 -19.07 5.06 -4.80
C VAL A 390 -20.30 5.97 -4.74
N GLU A 391 -21.12 5.77 -3.73
CA GLU A 391 -22.30 6.57 -3.47
C GLU A 391 -22.24 7.13 -2.06
N VAL A 392 -22.69 8.37 -1.87
CA VAL A 392 -22.68 9.08 -0.59
C VAL A 392 -24.09 9.49 -0.22
N SER A 393 -24.48 9.30 1.03
CA SER A 393 -25.71 9.81 1.63
C SER A 393 -25.36 10.88 2.65
N VAL A 394 -26.04 12.02 2.58
CA VAL A 394 -25.86 13.18 3.46
C VAL A 394 -27.13 13.35 4.30
N GLY A 395 -26.99 13.37 5.63
CA GLY A 395 -28.11 13.55 6.56
C GLY A 395 -29.20 12.48 6.44
N GLY A 396 -28.88 11.26 6.00
CA GLY A 396 -29.87 10.20 5.77
C GLY A 396 -30.65 10.37 4.46
N GLY A 397 -30.33 11.33 3.61
CA GLY A 397 -30.94 11.55 2.30
C GLY A 397 -30.58 10.46 1.27
N ALA A 398 -31.08 10.65 0.04
CA ALA A 398 -30.85 9.73 -1.07
C ALA A 398 -29.33 9.58 -1.37
N TRP A 399 -28.95 8.39 -1.84
CA TRP A 399 -27.59 8.10 -2.27
C TRP A 399 -27.27 8.88 -3.56
N GLN A 400 -26.16 9.60 -3.54
CA GLN A 400 -25.63 10.40 -4.65
C GLN A 400 -24.34 9.78 -5.16
N GLY A 401 -24.17 9.67 -6.48
CA GLY A 401 -22.96 9.12 -7.09
C GLY A 401 -21.76 10.04 -6.91
N ALA A 402 -20.68 9.55 -6.35
CA ALA A 402 -19.41 10.24 -6.25
C ALA A 402 -18.56 10.03 -7.54
N ARG A 403 -17.75 11.02 -7.88
CA ARG A 403 -16.78 10.94 -8.97
C ARG A 403 -15.56 10.14 -8.52
N LEU A 404 -15.19 9.12 -9.27
CA LEU A 404 -13.92 8.42 -9.06
C LEU A 404 -12.77 9.27 -9.61
N VAL A 405 -11.68 9.38 -8.84
CA VAL A 405 -10.53 10.24 -9.12
C VAL A 405 -9.31 9.41 -9.48
N GLY A 406 -8.70 9.69 -10.63
CA GLY A 406 -7.54 8.95 -11.13
C GLY A 406 -7.90 7.67 -11.88
N GLU A 407 -6.89 6.88 -12.20
CA GLU A 407 -7.02 5.62 -12.93
C GLU A 407 -7.56 4.52 -12.02
N ARG A 408 -8.48 3.69 -12.53
CA ARG A 408 -8.94 2.49 -11.83
C ARG A 408 -7.90 1.39 -11.94
N LYS A 409 -7.41 0.96 -10.79
CA LYS A 409 -6.47 -0.16 -10.71
C LYS A 409 -7.05 -1.27 -9.84
N ARG A 410 -6.87 -2.51 -10.29
CA ARG A 410 -7.17 -3.68 -9.47
C ARG A 410 -6.19 -3.74 -8.30
N HIS A 411 -6.63 -4.21 -7.14
CA HIS A 411 -5.84 -4.36 -5.91
C HIS A 411 -5.26 -3.07 -5.33
N CYS A 412 -5.70 -1.91 -5.82
CA CYS A 412 -5.33 -0.60 -5.34
C CYS A 412 -6.58 0.15 -4.92
N TRP A 413 -6.51 0.91 -3.85
CA TRP A 413 -7.63 1.77 -3.51
C TRP A 413 -7.89 2.83 -4.59
N GLN A 414 -9.17 3.21 -4.72
CA GLN A 414 -9.66 4.22 -5.65
C GLN A 414 -10.08 5.45 -4.86
N TRP A 415 -9.51 6.59 -5.19
CA TRP A 415 -9.97 7.86 -4.67
C TRP A 415 -11.31 8.24 -5.27
N TRP A 416 -12.15 8.90 -4.47
CA TRP A 416 -13.43 9.41 -4.90
C TRP A 416 -13.76 10.74 -4.24
N GLU A 417 -14.65 11.51 -4.86
CA GLU A 417 -15.05 12.84 -4.42
C GLU A 417 -16.52 13.09 -4.79
N LEU A 418 -17.27 13.70 -3.87
CA LEU A 418 -18.58 14.26 -4.09
C LEU A 418 -18.55 15.73 -3.67
N LEU A 419 -18.94 16.64 -4.58
CA LEU A 419 -19.27 18.01 -4.25
C LEU A 419 -20.79 18.08 -4.07
N THR A 420 -21.26 18.44 -2.88
CA THR A 420 -22.68 18.51 -2.54
C THR A 420 -22.97 19.76 -1.73
N ARG A 421 -24.24 20.19 -1.77
CA ARG A 421 -24.68 21.38 -1.04
C ARG A 421 -25.39 20.99 0.23
N ILE A 422 -24.96 21.53 1.38
CA ILE A 422 -25.53 21.31 2.69
C ILE A 422 -26.07 22.63 3.21
N GLU A 423 -27.41 22.74 3.31
CA GLU A 423 -28.09 23.96 3.76
C GLU A 423 -28.50 23.91 5.23
N GLN A 424 -28.69 22.71 5.77
CA GLN A 424 -29.14 22.50 7.13
C GLN A 424 -28.00 22.64 8.13
N ALA A 425 -28.14 23.54 9.11
CA ALA A 425 -27.19 23.62 10.23
C ALA A 425 -27.44 22.51 11.25
N GLY A 426 -26.39 22.18 12.01
CA GLY A 426 -26.45 21.16 13.05
C GLY A 426 -25.55 19.97 12.78
N THR A 427 -25.71 18.89 13.53
CA THR A 427 -24.93 17.67 13.35
C THR A 427 -25.54 16.84 12.22
N ILE A 428 -24.75 16.55 11.20
CA ILE A 428 -25.14 15.80 10.00
C ILE A 428 -24.28 14.58 9.84
N GLY A 429 -24.91 13.42 9.62
CA GLY A 429 -24.23 12.17 9.30
C GLY A 429 -23.92 12.06 7.81
N LEU A 430 -22.66 11.74 7.48
CA LEU A 430 -22.20 11.44 6.14
C LEU A 430 -21.92 9.94 6.05
N ARG A 431 -22.45 9.27 5.01
CA ARG A 431 -22.28 7.84 4.80
C ARG A 431 -21.78 7.57 3.38
N ALA A 432 -20.80 6.69 3.21
CA ALA A 432 -20.31 6.30 1.89
C ALA A 432 -20.36 4.77 1.72
N ARG A 433 -20.75 4.31 0.53
CA ARG A 433 -20.70 2.90 0.15
C ARG A 433 -20.09 2.70 -1.21
N ALA A 434 -19.31 1.64 -1.36
CA ALA A 434 -18.70 1.23 -2.63
C ALA A 434 -19.40 0.01 -3.21
N THR A 435 -19.39 -0.06 -4.55
CA THR A 435 -19.70 -1.26 -5.33
C THR A 435 -18.53 -1.55 -6.27
N ASP A 436 -18.08 -2.79 -6.36
CA ASP A 436 -17.02 -3.20 -7.27
C ASP A 436 -17.56 -3.67 -8.65
N LEU A 437 -16.67 -3.92 -9.61
CA LEU A 437 -17.02 -4.39 -10.95
C LEU A 437 -17.59 -5.82 -10.97
N ALA A 438 -17.45 -6.59 -9.90
CA ALA A 438 -18.10 -7.89 -9.72
C ALA A 438 -19.52 -7.75 -9.16
N GLY A 439 -20.00 -6.51 -8.90
CA GLY A 439 -21.35 -6.21 -8.43
C GLY A 439 -21.53 -6.32 -6.90
N ARG A 440 -20.48 -6.55 -6.14
CA ARG A 440 -20.57 -6.60 -4.69
C ARG A 440 -20.65 -5.19 -4.13
N THR A 441 -21.60 -5.00 -3.22
CA THR A 441 -21.86 -3.71 -2.57
C THR A 441 -21.57 -3.83 -1.08
N GLN A 442 -21.00 -2.79 -0.51
CA GLN A 442 -20.75 -2.65 0.91
C GLN A 442 -22.07 -2.68 1.69
N PRO A 443 -22.20 -3.50 2.75
CA PRO A 443 -23.44 -3.61 3.52
C PRO A 443 -23.60 -2.47 4.52
N ASP A 444 -24.85 -2.16 4.88
CA ASP A 444 -25.15 -1.18 5.93
C ASP A 444 -24.73 -1.64 7.33
N SER A 445 -24.79 -2.94 7.59
CA SER A 445 -24.42 -3.54 8.87
C SER A 445 -23.33 -4.60 8.69
N PRO A 446 -22.42 -4.76 9.67
CA PRO A 446 -21.36 -5.77 9.57
C PRO A 446 -21.95 -7.19 9.66
N ALA A 447 -21.38 -8.09 8.85
CA ALA A 447 -21.57 -9.52 9.08
C ALA A 447 -20.78 -9.92 10.33
N TRP A 448 -21.44 -9.83 11.50
CA TRP A 448 -20.79 -10.14 12.78
C TRP A 448 -20.28 -11.58 12.82
N ASN A 449 -19.09 -11.76 13.30
CA ASN A 449 -18.50 -13.09 13.56
C ASN A 449 -17.62 -13.02 14.81
N ARG A 450 -17.53 -14.14 15.50
CA ARG A 450 -16.88 -14.26 16.82
C ARG A 450 -15.43 -13.73 16.86
N LEU A 451 -14.69 -13.83 15.75
CA LEU A 451 -13.30 -13.38 15.65
C LEU A 451 -13.17 -11.94 15.11
N GLY A 452 -14.27 -11.33 14.67
CA GLY A 452 -14.33 -9.94 14.25
C GLY A 452 -13.53 -9.60 13.00
N TYR A 453 -13.48 -10.52 12.04
CA TYR A 453 -12.82 -10.29 10.75
C TYR A 453 -13.78 -9.79 9.70
N GLY A 454 -13.23 -9.04 8.74
CA GLY A 454 -13.92 -8.60 7.53
C GLY A 454 -15.09 -7.66 7.79
N ASN A 455 -15.03 -6.83 8.84
CA ASN A 455 -16.01 -5.77 9.01
C ASN A 455 -15.85 -4.75 7.87
N ASN A 456 -16.82 -4.74 6.96
CA ASN A 456 -16.88 -3.80 5.85
C ASN A 456 -18.19 -3.00 5.84
N ALA A 457 -18.82 -2.82 7.00
CA ALA A 457 -20.04 -2.00 7.11
C ALA A 457 -19.79 -0.56 6.68
N VAL A 458 -20.85 0.07 6.20
CA VAL A 458 -20.87 1.49 5.85
C VAL A 458 -20.46 2.33 7.06
N GLN A 459 -19.43 3.16 6.89
CA GLN A 459 -19.00 4.15 7.87
C GLN A 459 -20.01 5.30 7.92
N GLU A 460 -20.28 5.81 9.11
CA GLU A 460 -20.95 7.08 9.31
C GLU A 460 -20.00 8.09 9.97
N VAL A 461 -19.83 9.24 9.34
CA VAL A 461 -19.02 10.35 9.83
C VAL A 461 -19.95 11.50 10.20
N GLN A 462 -19.94 11.93 11.46
CA GLN A 462 -20.70 13.08 11.95
C GLN A 462 -19.88 14.35 11.76
N VAL A 463 -20.50 15.39 11.18
CA VAL A 463 -19.93 16.73 11.01
C VAL A 463 -20.84 17.79 11.61
N HIS A 464 -20.29 18.93 12.01
CA HIS A 464 -21.04 20.06 12.56
C HIS A 464 -21.15 21.18 11.53
N VAL A 465 -22.34 21.38 10.96
CA VAL A 465 -22.59 22.40 9.94
C VAL A 465 -23.02 23.73 10.63
N ARG A 466 -22.29 24.81 10.33
CA ARG A 466 -22.54 26.17 10.86
C ARG A 466 -23.42 27.00 9.96
#